data_22f106e01ca990b637c7eb920e4f72ee
#
_entry.id   22f106e01ca990b637c7eb920e4f72ee
#
_cell.length_a   1.000
_cell.length_b   1.000
_cell.length_c   1.000
_cell.angle_alpha   90.00
_cell.angle_beta   90.00
_cell.angle_gamma   90.00
#
_symmetry.space_group_name_H-M   'P 1'
#
loop_
_entity.id
_entity.type
_entity.pdbx_description
1 polymer ?
#
loop_
_entity_poly.entity_id
_entity_poly.type
_entity_poly.pdbx_seq_one_letter_code
_entity_poly.pdbx_strand_id
1 'polypeptide(L)'
;LEPQVTCGKCYPCTHGKYNLCTELKVMGFQTTGAASEYFAVDASKVDVIPDSMTYDEAALIEPLAVTVHAAKRFPDINGANVSIIGCGPIGILLVQSCKALGAAKVLITDISDYRLELAKSLGADYAINTAKVPYADAIAEVFGPDKADVTYECAGNNTTTDMAIQNSRKGSVIVLVAVFADWAKVDLARLNDSELTLDTSMMYRHEDYVDALRFVAEGKIQLKPLISKHFAFRDFLSAYQYIDANRERTMKVVVDIQD
;
A
#
# COMPACT_ATOMS: atom_id res chain seq x y z
N LEU A 1 10.67 5.17 12.25
CA LEU A 1 11.96 4.80 11.66
C LEU A 1 11.81 4.51 10.17
N GLU A 2 12.57 5.22 9.31
CA GLU A 2 12.68 4.94 7.88
C GLU A 2 13.78 3.92 7.62
N PRO A 3 13.46 2.68 7.18
CA PRO A 3 14.44 1.61 7.09
C PRO A 3 15.37 1.69 5.87
N GLN A 4 15.23 2.68 5.01
CA GLN A 4 16.03 2.83 3.78
C GLN A 4 17.47 3.24 4.09
N VAL A 5 18.45 2.46 3.60
CA VAL A 5 19.87 2.80 3.62
C VAL A 5 20.31 3.08 2.19
N THR A 6 20.66 4.33 1.91
CA THR A 6 20.95 4.84 0.57
C THR A 6 22.40 5.26 0.44
N CYS A 7 22.98 5.21 -0.76
CA CYS A 7 24.38 5.56 -0.98
C CYS A 7 24.65 7.09 -1.02
N GLY A 8 23.64 7.93 -1.18
CA GLY A 8 23.73 9.39 -1.24
C GLY A 8 24.39 9.97 -2.50
N LYS A 9 25.00 9.14 -3.36
CA LYS A 9 25.86 9.61 -4.48
C LYS A 9 25.39 9.20 -5.88
N CYS A 10 24.51 8.19 -6.01
CA CYS A 10 24.00 7.76 -7.31
C CYS A 10 22.99 8.76 -7.89
N TYR A 11 22.69 8.65 -9.18
CA TYR A 11 21.78 9.57 -9.86
C TYR A 11 20.43 9.74 -9.15
N PRO A 12 19.69 8.68 -8.80
CA PRO A 12 18.44 8.84 -8.03
C PRO A 12 18.63 9.58 -6.71
N CYS A 13 19.67 9.27 -5.93
CA CYS A 13 19.92 9.92 -4.64
C CYS A 13 20.14 11.42 -4.78
N THR A 14 20.95 11.84 -5.76
CA THR A 14 21.28 13.26 -5.99
C THR A 14 20.17 14.05 -6.67
N HIS A 15 19.09 13.35 -7.14
CA HIS A 15 17.93 13.97 -7.80
C HIS A 15 16.63 13.76 -7.01
N GLY A 16 16.69 13.57 -5.68
CA GLY A 16 15.54 13.50 -4.80
C GLY A 16 14.71 12.22 -4.93
N LYS A 17 15.21 11.20 -5.64
CA LYS A 17 14.57 9.90 -5.83
C LYS A 17 15.32 8.80 -5.09
N TYR A 18 15.77 9.05 -3.88
CA TYR A 18 16.65 8.16 -3.11
C TYR A 18 15.98 6.82 -2.76
N ASN A 19 14.65 6.75 -2.74
CA ASN A 19 13.90 5.49 -2.69
C ASN A 19 14.23 4.54 -3.85
N LEU A 20 14.83 5.04 -4.93
CA LEU A 20 15.30 4.29 -6.10
C LEU A 20 16.84 4.18 -6.13
N CYS A 21 17.52 4.28 -4.98
CA CYS A 21 18.97 4.18 -4.89
C CYS A 21 19.48 2.88 -5.53
N THR A 22 20.53 2.97 -6.36
CA THR A 22 21.12 1.80 -7.04
C THR A 22 21.76 0.81 -6.07
N GLU A 23 22.13 1.26 -4.86
CA GLU A 23 22.68 0.45 -3.78
C GLU A 23 21.71 0.39 -2.59
N LEU A 24 20.39 0.48 -2.85
CA LEU A 24 19.38 0.49 -1.79
C LEU A 24 19.48 -0.77 -0.94
N LYS A 25 19.56 -0.58 0.36
CA LYS A 25 19.42 -1.63 1.37
C LYS A 25 18.28 -1.26 2.31
N VAL A 26 17.69 -2.24 2.93
CA VAL A 26 16.60 -2.07 3.90
C VAL A 26 17.05 -2.66 5.24
N MET A 27 16.91 -1.89 6.30
CA MET A 27 17.19 -2.36 7.67
C MET A 27 16.28 -3.54 7.99
N GLY A 28 16.85 -4.59 8.55
CA GLY A 28 16.16 -5.85 8.82
C GLY A 28 16.14 -6.85 7.66
N PHE A 29 16.62 -6.46 6.46
CA PHE A 29 16.77 -7.36 5.31
C PHE A 29 18.26 -7.49 4.92
N GLN A 30 18.86 -6.45 4.36
CA GLN A 30 20.27 -6.48 3.93
C GLN A 30 21.22 -5.90 4.98
N THR A 31 20.70 -5.24 6.01
CA THR A 31 21.46 -4.73 7.13
C THR A 31 20.79 -5.12 8.45
N THR A 32 21.43 -4.87 9.59
CA THR A 32 20.86 -5.06 10.93
C THR A 32 19.51 -4.33 11.02
N GLY A 33 18.53 -4.92 11.70
CA GLY A 33 17.18 -4.40 11.87
C GLY A 33 16.78 -4.16 13.31
N ALA A 34 15.61 -3.58 13.51
CA ALA A 34 15.07 -3.14 14.80
C ALA A 34 14.35 -4.25 15.58
N ALA A 35 14.35 -5.52 15.12
CA ALA A 35 13.81 -6.64 15.89
C ALA A 35 14.80 -7.05 17.02
N SER A 36 14.98 -6.15 17.99
CA SER A 36 15.91 -6.28 19.12
C SER A 36 15.54 -5.29 20.23
N GLU A 37 15.92 -5.57 21.46
CA GLU A 37 15.67 -4.67 22.61
C GLU A 37 16.36 -3.31 22.47
N TYR A 38 17.52 -3.29 21.81
CA TYR A 38 18.31 -2.08 21.54
C TYR A 38 18.76 -2.06 20.08
N PHE A 39 18.56 -0.93 19.44
CA PHE A 39 18.94 -0.73 18.05
C PHE A 39 19.59 0.64 17.86
N ALA A 40 20.83 0.66 17.42
CA ALA A 40 21.54 1.90 17.09
C ALA A 40 21.23 2.29 15.63
N VAL A 41 20.72 3.49 15.45
CA VAL A 41 20.33 4.01 14.13
C VAL A 41 20.69 5.48 14.01
N ASP A 42 20.93 5.95 12.79
CA ASP A 42 21.15 7.37 12.51
C ASP A 42 19.88 8.17 12.86
N ALA A 43 20.06 9.25 13.63
CA ALA A 43 18.95 10.12 14.05
C ALA A 43 18.17 10.73 12.89
N SER A 44 18.79 10.91 11.71
CA SER A 44 18.12 11.39 10.50
C SER A 44 17.09 10.39 9.92
N LYS A 45 17.05 9.17 10.43
CA LYS A 45 16.12 8.11 10.05
C LYS A 45 14.95 7.94 11.01
N VAL A 46 14.88 8.79 12.03
CA VAL A 46 13.89 8.68 13.09
C VAL A 46 13.02 9.94 13.14
N ASP A 47 11.72 9.76 13.08
CA ASP A 47 10.75 10.80 13.28
C ASP A 47 10.12 10.70 14.67
N VAL A 48 9.86 11.83 15.29
CA VAL A 48 9.13 11.90 16.56
C VAL A 48 7.64 11.65 16.26
N ILE A 49 7.08 10.66 16.94
CA ILE A 49 5.63 10.42 16.85
C ILE A 49 4.87 11.40 17.76
N PRO A 50 3.67 11.84 17.39
CA PRO A 50 2.81 12.65 18.26
C PRO A 50 2.46 11.91 19.55
N ASP A 51 2.34 12.62 20.67
CA ASP A 51 1.97 12.04 21.97
C ASP A 51 0.62 11.31 21.96
N SER A 52 -0.26 11.65 21.02
CA SER A 52 -1.55 10.99 20.82
C SER A 52 -1.46 9.66 20.08
N MET A 53 -0.33 9.34 19.44
CA MET A 53 -0.13 8.14 18.65
C MET A 53 0.42 7.01 19.51
N THR A 54 -0.21 5.85 19.46
CA THR A 54 0.29 4.64 20.12
C THR A 54 1.46 4.01 19.34
N TYR A 55 2.29 3.20 20.01
CA TYR A 55 3.37 2.44 19.33
C TYR A 55 2.84 1.48 18.27
N ASP A 56 1.66 0.92 18.46
CA ASP A 56 0.95 0.10 17.48
C ASP A 56 0.68 0.86 16.18
N GLU A 57 0.16 2.08 16.32
CA GLU A 57 -0.08 2.95 15.17
C GLU A 57 1.25 3.37 14.53
N ALA A 58 2.25 3.71 15.33
CA ALA A 58 3.58 4.08 14.86
C ALA A 58 4.26 2.97 14.06
N ALA A 59 4.07 1.70 14.45
CA ALA A 59 4.61 0.54 13.71
C ALA A 59 4.00 0.40 12.30
N LEU A 60 2.81 0.97 12.07
CA LEU A 60 2.12 0.91 10.77
C LEU A 60 2.34 2.16 9.91
N ILE A 61 3.08 3.16 10.38
CA ILE A 61 3.39 4.37 9.59
C ILE A 61 4.26 4.02 8.38
N GLU A 62 5.20 3.08 8.52
CA GLU A 62 6.06 2.67 7.41
C GLU A 62 5.25 2.12 6.23
N PRO A 63 4.41 1.07 6.38
CA PRO A 63 3.57 0.60 5.27
C PRO A 63 2.52 1.62 4.82
N LEU A 64 2.09 2.54 5.69
CA LEU A 64 1.22 3.64 5.30
C LEU A 64 1.95 4.62 4.36
N ALA A 65 3.20 4.96 4.64
CA ALA A 65 4.00 5.83 3.77
C ALA A 65 4.14 5.26 2.35
N VAL A 66 4.25 3.92 2.21
CA VAL A 66 4.22 3.25 0.89
C VAL A 66 2.93 3.59 0.14
N THR A 67 1.78 3.58 0.80
CA THR A 67 0.49 3.83 0.15
C THR A 67 0.23 5.31 -0.11
N VAL A 68 0.75 6.20 0.74
CA VAL A 68 0.74 7.65 0.48
C VAL A 68 1.58 7.96 -0.76
N HIS A 69 2.77 7.36 -0.87
CA HIS A 69 3.61 7.48 -2.07
C HIS A 69 2.91 6.95 -3.32
N ALA A 70 2.32 5.76 -3.22
CA ALA A 70 1.57 5.15 -4.33
C ALA A 70 0.40 6.03 -4.79
N ALA A 71 -0.39 6.57 -3.87
CA ALA A 71 -1.51 7.45 -4.19
C ALA A 71 -1.05 8.72 -4.93
N LYS A 72 0.08 9.30 -4.54
CA LYS A 72 0.69 10.47 -5.19
C LYS A 72 1.31 10.18 -6.58
N ARG A 73 1.43 8.90 -6.99
CA ARG A 73 1.83 8.56 -8.37
C ARG A 73 0.79 9.02 -9.39
N PHE A 74 -0.46 9.21 -8.95
CA PHE A 74 -1.49 9.89 -9.74
C PHE A 74 -1.71 11.31 -9.17
N PRO A 75 -1.18 12.37 -9.81
CA PRO A 75 -1.16 13.71 -9.23
C PRO A 75 -2.55 14.31 -9.04
N ASP A 76 -3.52 13.94 -9.86
CA ASP A 76 -4.89 14.48 -9.85
C ASP A 76 -5.84 13.62 -8.99
N ILE A 77 -5.36 13.09 -7.86
CA ILE A 77 -6.14 12.20 -6.97
C ILE A 77 -7.33 12.91 -6.33
N ASN A 78 -7.25 14.22 -6.10
CA ASN A 78 -8.33 15.00 -5.52
C ASN A 78 -9.53 15.08 -6.48
N GLY A 79 -10.67 14.57 -6.07
CA GLY A 79 -11.87 14.47 -6.89
C GLY A 79 -11.91 13.25 -7.84
N ALA A 80 -10.86 12.43 -7.87
CA ALA A 80 -10.76 11.29 -8.77
C ALA A 80 -11.62 10.09 -8.35
N ASN A 81 -12.01 9.31 -9.34
CA ASN A 81 -12.58 7.97 -9.21
C ASN A 81 -11.43 6.95 -9.20
N VAL A 82 -11.28 6.23 -8.11
CA VAL A 82 -10.15 5.32 -7.85
C VAL A 82 -10.62 3.87 -7.80
N SER A 83 -9.96 2.99 -8.54
CA SER A 83 -10.11 1.55 -8.41
C SER A 83 -8.85 0.92 -7.82
N ILE A 84 -9.02 0.02 -6.84
CA ILE A 84 -7.94 -0.72 -6.18
C ILE A 84 -8.21 -2.21 -6.31
N ILE A 85 -7.26 -2.95 -6.85
CA ILE A 85 -7.31 -4.41 -7.01
C ILE A 85 -6.42 -5.06 -5.96
N GLY A 86 -7.02 -5.84 -5.07
CA GLY A 86 -6.36 -6.48 -3.93
C GLY A 86 -6.60 -5.74 -2.61
N CYS A 87 -7.26 -6.43 -1.67
CA CYS A 87 -7.67 -5.92 -0.37
C CYS A 87 -6.79 -6.49 0.77
N GLY A 88 -5.49 -6.60 0.51
CA GLY A 88 -4.48 -6.86 1.53
C GLY A 88 -4.20 -5.61 2.38
N PRO A 89 -3.26 -5.68 3.32
CA PRO A 89 -2.89 -4.52 4.16
C PRO A 89 -2.56 -3.27 3.34
N ILE A 90 -1.83 -3.41 2.24
CA ILE A 90 -1.48 -2.29 1.35
C ILE A 90 -2.71 -1.74 0.65
N GLY A 91 -3.59 -2.59 0.11
CA GLY A 91 -4.82 -2.13 -0.55
C GLY A 91 -5.74 -1.34 0.39
N ILE A 92 -5.91 -1.80 1.63
CA ILE A 92 -6.74 -1.10 2.63
C ILE A 92 -6.11 0.22 3.08
N LEU A 93 -4.80 0.25 3.29
CA LEU A 93 -4.09 1.50 3.59
C LEU A 93 -4.17 2.48 2.42
N LEU A 94 -4.12 1.98 1.18
CA LEU A 94 -4.26 2.81 -0.02
C LEU A 94 -5.67 3.39 -0.17
N VAL A 95 -6.74 2.65 0.19
CA VAL A 95 -8.11 3.20 0.29
C VAL A 95 -8.09 4.46 1.16
N GLN A 96 -7.57 4.34 2.36
CA GLN A 96 -7.53 5.44 3.32
C GLN A 96 -6.62 6.59 2.83
N SER A 97 -5.48 6.29 2.21
CA SER A 97 -4.58 7.28 1.64
C SER A 97 -5.26 8.07 0.50
N CYS A 98 -5.94 7.39 -0.41
CA CYS A 98 -6.70 8.03 -1.48
C CYS A 98 -7.82 8.92 -0.94
N LYS A 99 -8.57 8.46 0.07
CA LYS A 99 -9.62 9.26 0.73
C LYS A 99 -9.02 10.47 1.46
N ALA A 100 -7.90 10.30 2.16
CA ALA A 100 -7.21 11.40 2.85
C ALA A 100 -6.69 12.48 1.90
N LEU A 101 -6.35 12.08 0.65
CA LEU A 101 -5.92 12.97 -0.42
C LEU A 101 -7.09 13.52 -1.26
N GLY A 102 -8.34 13.18 -0.92
CA GLY A 102 -9.54 13.78 -1.51
C GLY A 102 -10.16 13.03 -2.68
N ALA A 103 -9.87 11.74 -2.87
CA ALA A 103 -10.54 10.93 -3.88
C ALA A 103 -12.07 10.97 -3.72
N ALA A 104 -12.81 11.16 -4.80
CA ALA A 104 -14.27 11.26 -4.78
C ALA A 104 -14.92 9.91 -4.49
N LYS A 105 -14.52 8.88 -5.24
CA LYS A 105 -14.99 7.50 -5.06
C LYS A 105 -13.81 6.54 -5.04
N VAL A 106 -13.85 5.58 -4.12
CA VAL A 106 -12.87 4.50 -4.04
C VAL A 106 -13.59 3.15 -4.07
N LEU A 107 -13.36 2.39 -5.14
CA LEU A 107 -13.71 0.98 -5.26
C LEU A 107 -12.50 0.13 -4.88
N ILE A 108 -12.68 -0.83 -3.99
CA ILE A 108 -11.69 -1.89 -3.75
C ILE A 108 -12.28 -3.26 -4.08
N THR A 109 -11.46 -4.13 -4.66
CA THR A 109 -11.88 -5.49 -5.03
C THR A 109 -10.93 -6.54 -4.48
N ASP A 110 -11.48 -7.67 -4.08
CA ASP A 110 -10.75 -8.86 -3.60
C ASP A 110 -11.65 -10.10 -3.76
N ILE A 111 -11.13 -11.26 -3.40
CA ILE A 111 -11.90 -12.51 -3.32
C ILE A 111 -12.33 -12.87 -1.88
N SER A 112 -11.86 -12.13 -0.87
CA SER A 112 -12.15 -12.33 0.55
C SER A 112 -13.20 -11.35 1.04
N ASP A 113 -14.38 -11.85 1.41
CA ASP A 113 -15.43 -11.01 1.99
C ASP A 113 -14.99 -10.34 3.30
N TYR A 114 -14.23 -11.05 4.15
CA TYR A 114 -13.71 -10.52 5.41
C TYR A 114 -12.86 -9.24 5.20
N ARG A 115 -11.95 -9.28 4.22
CA ARG A 115 -11.09 -8.14 3.90
C ARG A 115 -11.87 -6.98 3.31
N LEU A 116 -12.87 -7.28 2.47
CA LEU A 116 -13.74 -6.28 1.85
C LEU A 116 -14.62 -5.57 2.88
N GLU A 117 -15.17 -6.30 3.87
CA GLU A 117 -15.91 -5.70 4.97
C GLU A 117 -15.03 -4.75 5.79
N LEU A 118 -13.79 -5.17 6.09
CA LEU A 118 -12.82 -4.31 6.78
C LEU A 118 -12.50 -3.05 5.96
N ALA A 119 -12.24 -3.19 4.65
CA ALA A 119 -11.98 -2.04 3.78
C ALA A 119 -13.15 -1.06 3.74
N LYS A 120 -14.38 -1.58 3.71
CA LYS A 120 -15.60 -0.77 3.75
C LYS A 120 -15.72 0.00 5.07
N SER A 121 -15.42 -0.63 6.20
CA SER A 121 -15.41 0.03 7.50
C SER A 121 -14.33 1.12 7.63
N LEU A 122 -13.28 1.05 6.79
CA LEU A 122 -12.14 1.95 6.75
C LEU A 122 -12.18 2.95 5.57
N GLY A 123 -13.35 3.17 4.99
CA GLY A 123 -13.59 4.28 4.08
C GLY A 123 -13.65 3.94 2.59
N ALA A 124 -13.65 2.65 2.20
CA ALA A 124 -13.98 2.29 0.83
C ALA A 124 -15.46 2.60 0.55
N ASP A 125 -15.74 3.35 -0.51
CA ASP A 125 -17.14 3.64 -0.91
C ASP A 125 -17.81 2.37 -1.44
N TYR A 126 -17.04 1.55 -2.15
CA TYR A 126 -17.48 0.26 -2.70
C TYR A 126 -16.42 -0.81 -2.43
N ALA A 127 -16.88 -2.00 -2.02
CA ALA A 127 -16.04 -3.17 -1.78
C ALA A 127 -16.71 -4.39 -2.42
N ILE A 128 -16.15 -4.93 -3.50
CA ILE A 128 -16.79 -5.93 -4.33
C ILE A 128 -15.93 -7.18 -4.45
N ASN A 129 -16.54 -8.35 -4.20
CA ASN A 129 -15.90 -9.65 -4.32
C ASN A 129 -15.88 -10.12 -5.77
N THR A 130 -14.70 -10.16 -6.38
CA THR A 130 -14.50 -10.53 -7.78
C THR A 130 -14.60 -12.03 -8.05
N ALA A 131 -14.70 -12.87 -7.02
CA ALA A 131 -15.12 -14.26 -7.19
C ALA A 131 -16.64 -14.42 -7.40
N LYS A 132 -17.42 -13.38 -7.08
CA LYS A 132 -18.89 -13.36 -7.20
C LYS A 132 -19.39 -12.46 -8.33
N VAL A 133 -18.71 -11.33 -8.56
CA VAL A 133 -19.05 -10.33 -9.57
C VAL A 133 -17.81 -10.08 -10.44
N PRO A 134 -17.87 -10.27 -11.77
CA PRO A 134 -16.75 -9.95 -12.65
C PRO A 134 -16.26 -8.51 -12.45
N TYR A 135 -14.95 -8.30 -12.48
CA TYR A 135 -14.37 -6.97 -12.26
C TYR A 135 -14.88 -5.91 -13.26
N ALA A 136 -15.10 -6.30 -14.52
CA ALA A 136 -15.68 -5.42 -15.54
C ALA A 136 -17.06 -4.89 -15.13
N ASP A 137 -17.90 -5.76 -14.56
CA ASP A 137 -19.24 -5.42 -14.11
C ASP A 137 -19.16 -4.51 -12.87
N ALA A 138 -18.24 -4.78 -11.95
CA ALA A 138 -18.00 -3.95 -10.77
C ALA A 138 -17.58 -2.50 -11.18
N ILE A 139 -16.67 -2.37 -12.14
CA ILE A 139 -16.25 -1.06 -12.67
C ILE A 139 -17.44 -0.33 -13.32
N ALA A 140 -18.23 -1.03 -14.14
CA ALA A 140 -19.38 -0.45 -14.81
C ALA A 140 -20.48 -0.01 -13.82
N GLU A 141 -20.75 -0.82 -12.80
CA GLU A 141 -21.72 -0.51 -11.75
C GLU A 141 -21.33 0.74 -10.94
N VAL A 142 -20.06 0.84 -10.54
CA VAL A 142 -19.61 1.91 -9.63
C VAL A 142 -19.33 3.22 -10.35
N PHE A 143 -18.71 3.17 -11.51
CA PHE A 143 -18.21 4.35 -12.22
C PHE A 143 -18.96 4.64 -13.54
N GLY A 144 -19.80 3.70 -14.00
CA GLY A 144 -20.50 3.85 -15.29
C GLY A 144 -19.52 3.76 -16.48
N PRO A 145 -19.90 4.37 -17.63
CA PRO A 145 -19.13 4.27 -18.88
C PRO A 145 -17.74 4.94 -18.79
N ASP A 146 -17.58 5.93 -17.93
CA ASP A 146 -16.33 6.68 -17.78
C ASP A 146 -15.29 5.94 -16.97
N LYS A 147 -15.66 4.87 -16.27
CA LYS A 147 -14.76 4.02 -15.47
C LYS A 147 -13.96 4.80 -14.41
N ALA A 148 -12.85 4.23 -13.92
CA ALA A 148 -11.97 4.90 -12.97
C ALA A 148 -10.96 5.80 -13.69
N ASP A 149 -10.52 6.88 -13.00
CA ASP A 149 -9.44 7.77 -13.44
C ASP A 149 -8.07 7.11 -13.27
N VAL A 150 -7.93 6.34 -12.19
CA VAL A 150 -6.72 5.58 -11.89
C VAL A 150 -7.08 4.21 -11.32
N THR A 151 -6.30 3.20 -11.68
CA THR A 151 -6.39 1.84 -11.14
C THR A 151 -5.07 1.49 -10.46
N TYR A 152 -5.12 1.11 -9.17
CA TYR A 152 -3.98 0.61 -8.42
C TYR A 152 -4.01 -0.91 -8.34
N GLU A 153 -2.93 -1.56 -8.74
CA GLU A 153 -2.76 -3.01 -8.66
C GLU A 153 -1.93 -3.36 -7.41
N CYS A 154 -2.57 -4.03 -6.43
CA CYS A 154 -1.99 -4.35 -5.12
C CYS A 154 -1.93 -5.86 -4.83
N ALA A 155 -2.24 -6.73 -5.78
CA ALA A 155 -2.27 -8.17 -5.61
C ALA A 155 -1.04 -8.90 -6.20
N GLY A 156 -0.40 -8.34 -7.23
CA GLY A 156 0.89 -8.78 -7.74
C GLY A 156 0.89 -10.09 -8.54
N ASN A 157 -0.08 -10.28 -9.42
CA ASN A 157 -0.13 -11.44 -10.28
C ASN A 157 -0.66 -11.13 -11.70
N ASN A 158 -0.49 -12.08 -12.63
CA ASN A 158 -0.89 -11.90 -14.02
C ASN A 158 -2.38 -11.61 -14.18
N THR A 159 -3.24 -12.27 -13.42
CA THR A 159 -4.70 -12.12 -13.53
C THR A 159 -5.14 -10.71 -13.15
N THR A 160 -4.65 -10.18 -12.03
CA THR A 160 -5.01 -8.86 -11.54
C THR A 160 -4.38 -7.74 -12.37
N THR A 161 -3.19 -7.96 -12.91
CA THR A 161 -2.56 -7.05 -13.88
C THR A 161 -3.38 -6.97 -15.17
N ASP A 162 -3.80 -8.11 -15.71
CA ASP A 162 -4.64 -8.16 -16.90
C ASP A 162 -6.02 -7.52 -16.63
N MET A 163 -6.63 -7.81 -15.48
CA MET A 163 -7.88 -7.16 -15.05
C MET A 163 -7.76 -5.63 -15.08
N ALA A 164 -6.65 -5.08 -14.56
CA ALA A 164 -6.40 -3.65 -14.59
C ALA A 164 -6.30 -3.13 -16.01
N ILE A 165 -5.52 -3.76 -16.88
CA ILE A 165 -5.27 -3.32 -18.26
C ILE A 165 -6.54 -3.37 -19.10
N GLN A 166 -7.28 -4.51 -19.06
CA GLN A 166 -8.45 -4.71 -19.90
C GLN A 166 -9.63 -3.81 -19.52
N ASN A 167 -9.72 -3.41 -18.25
CA ASN A 167 -10.88 -2.65 -17.75
C ASN A 167 -10.60 -1.16 -17.51
N SER A 168 -9.39 -0.69 -17.72
CA SER A 168 -9.08 0.74 -17.62
C SER A 168 -9.75 1.55 -18.72
N ARG A 169 -10.07 2.82 -18.41
CA ARG A 169 -10.52 3.80 -19.38
C ARG A 169 -9.37 4.15 -20.33
N LYS A 170 -9.67 4.41 -21.61
CA LYS A 170 -8.65 4.93 -22.53
C LYS A 170 -8.04 6.24 -22.01
N GLY A 171 -6.74 6.35 -22.05
CA GLY A 171 -5.97 7.50 -21.55
C GLY A 171 -5.83 7.56 -20.01
N SER A 172 -6.28 6.55 -19.26
CA SER A 172 -6.13 6.53 -17.79
C SER A 172 -4.80 5.95 -17.34
N VAL A 173 -4.59 5.98 -16.03
CA VAL A 173 -3.35 5.55 -15.37
C VAL A 173 -3.56 4.23 -14.61
N ILE A 174 -2.61 3.32 -14.73
CA ILE A 174 -2.51 2.12 -13.90
C ILE A 174 -1.22 2.24 -13.09
N VAL A 175 -1.31 2.11 -11.76
CA VAL A 175 -0.14 2.14 -10.87
C VAL A 175 0.07 0.75 -10.28
N LEU A 176 1.20 0.13 -10.58
CA LEU A 176 1.61 -1.13 -9.97
C LEU A 176 2.23 -0.85 -8.60
N VAL A 177 1.58 -1.33 -7.55
CA VAL A 177 2.01 -1.15 -6.15
C VAL A 177 2.52 -2.46 -5.56
N ALA A 178 2.00 -3.59 -6.04
CA ALA A 178 2.37 -4.90 -5.56
C ALA A 178 3.81 -5.28 -5.91
N VAL A 179 4.40 -6.14 -5.08
CA VAL A 179 5.67 -6.82 -5.37
C VAL A 179 5.37 -8.12 -6.11
N PHE A 180 5.88 -8.25 -7.32
CA PHE A 180 5.71 -9.44 -8.13
C PHE A 180 6.79 -10.47 -7.78
N ALA A 181 6.38 -11.72 -7.55
CA ALA A 181 7.31 -12.81 -7.29
C ALA A 181 7.96 -13.34 -8.56
N ASP A 182 7.23 -13.27 -9.69
CA ASP A 182 7.65 -13.78 -11.01
C ASP A 182 7.41 -12.74 -12.11
N TRP A 183 7.85 -13.05 -13.31
CA TRP A 183 7.62 -12.24 -14.51
C TRP A 183 6.12 -12.13 -14.82
N ALA A 184 5.61 -10.91 -14.85
CA ALA A 184 4.24 -10.64 -15.25
C ALA A 184 4.13 -10.53 -16.78
N LYS A 185 3.03 -11.07 -17.32
CA LYS A 185 2.64 -10.87 -18.72
C LYS A 185 1.83 -9.58 -18.82
N VAL A 186 2.14 -8.78 -19.82
CA VAL A 186 1.48 -7.49 -20.05
C VAL A 186 0.99 -7.43 -21.50
N ASP A 187 -0.30 -7.11 -21.69
CA ASP A 187 -0.88 -6.88 -23.01
C ASP A 187 -0.47 -5.49 -23.53
N LEU A 188 0.68 -5.45 -24.20
CA LEU A 188 1.22 -4.21 -24.78
C LEU A 188 0.36 -3.67 -25.92
N ALA A 189 -0.36 -4.52 -26.67
CA ALA A 189 -1.25 -4.08 -27.74
C ALA A 189 -2.39 -3.28 -27.12
N ARG A 190 -3.03 -3.79 -26.04
CA ARG A 190 -4.10 -3.09 -25.35
C ARG A 190 -3.63 -1.79 -24.70
N LEU A 191 -2.44 -1.80 -24.10
CA LEU A 191 -1.86 -0.56 -23.54
C LEU A 191 -1.70 0.51 -24.62
N ASN A 192 -1.12 0.14 -25.78
CA ASN A 192 -0.89 1.06 -26.87
C ASN A 192 -2.19 1.57 -27.50
N ASP A 193 -3.12 0.66 -27.86
CA ASP A 193 -4.40 1.03 -28.51
C ASP A 193 -5.32 1.89 -27.62
N SER A 194 -5.06 1.87 -26.31
CA SER A 194 -5.83 2.62 -25.33
C SER A 194 -5.06 3.81 -24.75
N GLU A 195 -3.80 4.03 -25.19
CA GLU A 195 -2.92 5.09 -24.68
C GLU A 195 -2.87 5.11 -23.13
N LEU A 196 -2.79 3.88 -22.52
CA LEU A 196 -2.74 3.74 -21.07
C LEU A 196 -1.35 4.07 -20.55
N THR A 197 -1.29 4.80 -19.44
CA THR A 197 -0.04 4.96 -18.69
C THR A 197 0.09 3.81 -17.69
N LEU A 198 1.15 3.00 -17.82
CA LEU A 198 1.53 2.01 -16.81
C LEU A 198 2.67 2.58 -15.97
N ASP A 199 2.34 2.98 -14.75
CA ASP A 199 3.29 3.52 -13.78
C ASP A 199 3.56 2.53 -12.64
N THR A 200 4.59 2.78 -11.84
CA THR A 200 5.00 1.92 -10.74
C THR A 200 5.24 2.73 -9.48
N SER A 201 5.10 2.10 -8.31
CA SER A 201 5.40 2.71 -7.02
C SER A 201 6.43 1.86 -6.27
N MET A 202 7.48 2.49 -5.75
CA MET A 202 8.53 1.81 -4.99
C MET A 202 8.80 2.52 -3.68
N MET A 203 8.53 1.83 -2.57
CA MET A 203 8.74 2.37 -1.23
C MET A 203 8.11 3.76 -1.06
N TYR A 204 8.84 4.74 -0.54
CA TYR A 204 8.39 6.10 -0.26
C TYR A 204 9.59 7.03 -0.09
N ARG A 205 9.32 8.32 0.00
CA ARG A 205 10.28 9.36 0.40
C ARG A 205 9.86 9.94 1.75
N HIS A 206 10.75 10.68 2.40
CA HIS A 206 10.50 11.27 3.71
C HIS A 206 9.21 12.11 3.77
N GLU A 207 8.93 12.88 2.74
CA GLU A 207 7.69 13.66 2.65
C GLU A 207 6.42 12.81 2.70
N ASP A 208 6.46 11.56 2.20
CA ASP A 208 5.33 10.63 2.26
C ASP A 208 5.18 10.06 3.67
N TYR A 209 6.31 9.88 4.36
CA TYR A 209 6.33 9.44 5.77
C TYR A 209 5.76 10.53 6.69
N VAL A 210 6.15 11.78 6.48
CA VAL A 210 5.61 12.94 7.22
C VAL A 210 4.10 13.10 6.98
N ASP A 211 3.64 12.96 5.72
CA ASP A 211 2.21 12.99 5.41
C ASP A 211 1.45 11.83 6.06
N ALA A 212 2.04 10.63 6.11
CA ALA A 212 1.45 9.48 6.79
C ALA A 212 1.23 9.77 8.29
N LEU A 213 2.25 10.30 8.98
CA LEU A 213 2.14 10.72 10.38
C LEU A 213 1.04 11.77 10.57
N ARG A 214 1.00 12.78 9.70
CA ARG A 214 0.02 13.86 9.73
C ARG A 214 -1.41 13.34 9.55
N PHE A 215 -1.66 12.47 8.57
CA PHE A 215 -2.99 11.93 8.30
C PHE A 215 -3.53 11.10 9.47
N VAL A 216 -2.68 10.35 10.15
CA VAL A 216 -3.07 9.62 11.37
C VAL A 216 -3.35 10.59 12.52
N ALA A 217 -2.48 11.58 12.74
CA ALA A 217 -2.67 12.60 13.79
C ALA A 217 -3.95 13.43 13.60
N GLU A 218 -4.34 13.70 12.35
CA GLU A 218 -5.57 14.38 11.97
C GLU A 218 -6.81 13.47 12.03
N GLY A 219 -6.67 12.19 12.37
CA GLY A 219 -7.77 11.21 12.42
C GLY A 219 -8.34 10.82 11.05
N LYS A 220 -7.66 11.16 9.96
CA LYS A 220 -8.06 10.80 8.58
C LYS A 220 -7.82 9.33 8.25
N ILE A 221 -6.86 8.70 8.93
CA ILE A 221 -6.45 7.30 8.72
C ILE A 221 -6.49 6.57 10.06
N GLN A 222 -7.07 5.38 10.07
CA GLN A 222 -7.20 4.48 11.20
C GLN A 222 -6.32 3.25 11.00
N LEU A 223 -5.35 3.02 11.87
CA LEU A 223 -4.39 1.93 11.74
C LEU A 223 -4.71 0.73 12.64
N LYS A 224 -5.24 0.97 13.85
CA LYS A 224 -5.55 -0.08 14.84
C LYS A 224 -6.40 -1.23 14.29
N PRO A 225 -7.46 -1.01 13.47
CA PRO A 225 -8.27 -2.09 12.94
C PRO A 225 -7.52 -3.07 12.03
N LEU A 226 -6.33 -2.70 11.55
CA LEU A 226 -5.48 -3.56 10.73
C LEU A 226 -4.63 -4.53 11.57
N ILE A 227 -4.54 -4.33 12.89
CA ILE A 227 -3.76 -5.20 13.77
C ILE A 227 -4.59 -6.41 14.14
N SER A 228 -4.22 -7.57 13.62
CA SER A 228 -4.95 -8.82 13.82
C SER A 228 -4.56 -9.51 15.11
N LYS A 229 -3.30 -9.40 15.53
CA LYS A 229 -2.79 -10.07 16.73
C LYS A 229 -1.44 -9.51 17.18
N HIS A 230 -1.20 -9.62 18.49
CA HIS A 230 0.08 -9.36 19.16
C HIS A 230 0.76 -10.65 19.58
N PHE A 231 2.08 -10.64 19.56
CA PHE A 231 2.94 -11.70 20.10
C PHE A 231 4.07 -11.09 20.93
N ALA A 232 4.43 -11.73 22.03
CA ALA A 232 5.63 -11.36 22.76
C ALA A 232 6.89 -11.66 21.93
N PHE A 233 7.98 -10.93 22.15
CA PHE A 233 9.21 -11.10 21.37
C PHE A 233 9.78 -12.52 21.44
N ARG A 234 9.69 -13.18 22.60
CA ARG A 234 10.08 -14.59 22.76
C ARG A 234 9.31 -15.57 21.86
N ASP A 235 8.10 -15.17 21.40
CA ASP A 235 7.21 -15.97 20.54
C ASP A 235 7.31 -15.55 19.07
N PHE A 236 8.40 -14.89 18.66
CA PHE A 236 8.60 -14.32 17.33
C PHE A 236 8.31 -15.32 16.20
N LEU A 237 8.79 -16.57 16.31
CA LEU A 237 8.52 -17.61 15.33
C LEU A 237 7.04 -17.96 15.26
N SER A 238 6.34 -17.98 16.39
CA SER A 238 4.91 -18.27 16.45
C SER A 238 4.07 -17.21 15.74
N ALA A 239 4.54 -15.97 15.67
CA ALA A 239 3.91 -14.91 14.91
C ALA A 239 3.86 -15.24 13.40
N TYR A 240 4.97 -15.72 12.82
CA TYR A 240 5.01 -16.14 11.41
C TYR A 240 4.15 -17.38 11.16
N GLN A 241 4.21 -18.36 12.04
CA GLN A 241 3.37 -19.56 11.93
C GLN A 241 1.87 -19.22 12.00
N TYR A 242 1.50 -18.26 12.84
CA TYR A 242 0.13 -17.75 12.90
C TYR A 242 -0.31 -17.09 11.59
N ILE A 243 0.55 -16.25 10.98
CA ILE A 243 0.26 -15.62 9.69
C ILE A 243 0.01 -16.70 8.63
N ASP A 244 0.89 -17.70 8.55
CA ASP A 244 0.75 -18.78 7.56
C ASP A 244 -0.53 -19.60 7.73
N ALA A 245 -0.92 -19.88 8.97
CA ALA A 245 -2.13 -20.64 9.29
C ALA A 245 -3.43 -19.82 9.12
N ASN A 246 -3.37 -18.47 9.12
CA ASN A 246 -4.53 -17.60 9.17
C ASN A 246 -4.53 -16.52 8.07
N ARG A 247 -3.95 -16.78 6.90
CA ARG A 247 -3.72 -15.80 5.82
C ARG A 247 -4.96 -15.00 5.42
N GLU A 248 -6.14 -15.62 5.45
CA GLU A 248 -7.38 -14.96 5.02
C GLU A 248 -7.85 -13.86 5.99
N ARG A 249 -7.56 -14.05 7.29
CA ARG A 249 -8.03 -13.17 8.37
C ARG A 249 -6.92 -12.31 9.00
N THR A 250 -5.70 -12.48 8.54
CA THR A 250 -4.56 -11.73 9.07
C THR A 250 -4.24 -10.55 8.17
N MET A 251 -4.23 -9.35 8.76
CA MET A 251 -3.75 -8.12 8.13
C MET A 251 -2.34 -7.79 8.57
N LYS A 252 -2.16 -7.38 9.82
CA LYS A 252 -0.87 -7.10 10.44
C LYS A 252 -0.76 -7.82 11.77
N VAL A 253 0.41 -8.35 12.03
CA VAL A 253 0.79 -8.92 13.33
C VAL A 253 1.86 -8.04 13.93
N VAL A 254 1.69 -7.69 15.20
CA VAL A 254 2.66 -6.90 15.96
C VAL A 254 3.43 -7.85 16.88
N VAL A 255 4.73 -7.63 16.99
CA VAL A 255 5.58 -8.30 17.97
C VAL A 255 6.06 -7.26 18.98
N ASP A 256 5.66 -7.44 20.22
CA ASP A 256 6.02 -6.55 21.33
C ASP A 256 7.44 -6.90 21.81
N ILE A 257 8.38 -5.98 21.62
CA ILE A 257 9.81 -6.19 21.93
C ILE A 257 10.06 -6.08 23.44
N GLN A 258 9.29 -5.26 24.12
CA GLN A 258 9.37 -5.07 25.57
C GLN A 258 8.08 -5.58 26.21
N ASP A 259 8.24 -6.34 27.31
CA ASP A 259 7.12 -6.83 28.14
C ASP A 259 6.51 -5.71 28.98
#